data_32ccece247e1e281fe3b9926dbd8b3ef
#
_entry.id   32ccece247e1e281fe3b9926dbd8b3ef
#
_cell.length_a   1.000
_cell.length_b   1.000
_cell.length_c   1.000
_cell.angle_alpha   90.00
_cell.angle_beta   90.00
_cell.angle_gamma   90.00
#
_symmetry.space_group_name_H-M   'P 1'
#
loop_
_entity.id
_entity.type
_entity.pdbx_description
1 polymer ?
#
loop_
_entity_poly.entity_id
_entity_poly.type
_entity_poly.pdbx_seq_one_letter_code
_entity_poly.pdbx_strand_id
1 'polypeptide(L)'
;MDLTPSLPVMEARRRKGEALLQGRRLVLCSSSWPLLVSQVCVLQRGPQVLGACTTEDEGLTLVLRHRPELLICQDRLDQGNGIRLISSCKAEQPELRTLLIVQEPQRFAWKQVLHLGIDAACCATQLGRGVVLKALENLEHGGCFIDPTLRRSECTAQLQLTDREQEVLEGLQRCESSKQQAKRLGLCLSTVKGYQRQLYNKLGAHCSTQAVLLGLQNGLLQAD
;
A
#
# COMPACT_ATOMS: atom_id res chain seq x y z
N MET A 1 3.18 23.25 5.51
CA MET A 1 2.20 23.10 4.41
C MET A 1 0.87 23.68 4.90
N ASP A 2 0.37 24.73 4.25
CA ASP A 2 -0.91 25.34 4.63
C ASP A 2 -2.08 24.61 3.97
N LEU A 3 -3.00 24.07 4.77
CA LEU A 3 -4.19 23.35 4.33
C LEU A 3 -5.42 24.24 4.21
N THR A 4 -5.35 25.50 4.68
CA THR A 4 -6.50 26.41 4.74
C THR A 4 -7.25 26.54 3.39
N PRO A 5 -6.55 26.70 2.24
CA PRO A 5 -7.23 26.79 0.94
C PRO A 5 -7.96 25.52 0.54
N SER A 6 -7.59 24.38 1.13
CA SER A 6 -8.18 23.06 0.80
C SER A 6 -9.38 22.68 1.66
N LEU A 7 -9.63 23.40 2.76
CA LEU A 7 -10.69 23.08 3.72
C LEU A 7 -12.09 22.97 3.07
N PRO A 8 -12.54 23.89 2.19
CA PRO A 8 -13.87 23.78 1.56
C PRO A 8 -14.00 22.52 0.70
N VAL A 9 -12.93 22.16 -0.03
CA VAL A 9 -12.91 20.96 -0.88
C VAL A 9 -12.91 19.70 -0.04
N MET A 10 -12.19 19.69 1.08
CA MET A 10 -12.17 18.56 2.02
C MET A 10 -13.55 18.37 2.66
N GLU A 11 -14.21 19.44 3.06
CA GLU A 11 -15.56 19.40 3.62
C GLU A 11 -16.60 18.88 2.61
N ALA A 12 -16.56 19.35 1.37
CA ALA A 12 -17.42 18.85 0.30
C ALA A 12 -17.22 17.35 0.06
N ARG A 13 -15.94 16.88 0.04
CA ARG A 13 -15.62 15.47 -0.08
C ARG A 13 -16.11 14.65 1.10
N ARG A 14 -15.96 15.17 2.32
CA ARG A 14 -16.47 14.52 3.53
C ARG A 14 -17.97 14.29 3.43
N ARG A 15 -18.76 15.33 3.12
CA ARG A 15 -20.23 15.24 2.96
C ARG A 15 -20.63 14.23 1.89
N LYS A 16 -19.90 14.20 0.76
CA LYS A 16 -20.15 13.22 -0.31
C LYS A 16 -19.86 11.79 0.17
N GLY A 17 -18.76 11.58 0.91
CA GLY A 17 -18.41 10.28 1.49
C GLY A 17 -19.44 9.81 2.51
N GLU A 18 -19.95 10.71 3.37
CA GLU A 18 -21.02 10.42 4.31
C GLU A 18 -22.30 9.96 3.58
N ALA A 19 -22.67 10.64 2.50
CA ALA A 19 -23.83 10.28 1.68
C ALA A 19 -23.68 8.88 1.03
N LEU A 20 -22.49 8.56 0.47
CA LEU A 20 -22.20 7.24 -0.13
C LEU A 20 -22.21 6.11 0.90
N LEU A 21 -21.86 6.41 2.14
CA LEU A 21 -21.82 5.42 3.23
C LEU A 21 -23.08 5.42 4.09
N GLN A 22 -24.08 6.23 3.76
CA GLN A 22 -25.29 6.39 4.56
C GLN A 22 -25.98 5.05 4.81
N GLY A 23 -26.15 4.69 6.09
CA GLY A 23 -26.79 3.45 6.53
C GLY A 23 -25.98 2.17 6.26
N ARG A 24 -24.83 2.22 5.61
CA ARG A 24 -23.97 1.07 5.38
C ARG A 24 -23.35 0.56 6.69
N ARG A 25 -23.35 -0.74 6.88
CA ARG A 25 -22.72 -1.40 8.02
C ARG A 25 -21.28 -1.72 7.68
N LEU A 26 -20.34 -1.19 8.46
CA LEU A 26 -18.92 -1.35 8.17
C LEU A 26 -18.08 -1.74 9.39
N VAL A 27 -16.93 -2.39 9.10
CA VAL A 27 -15.85 -2.69 10.04
C VAL A 27 -14.58 -1.98 9.56
N LEU A 28 -13.81 -1.44 10.50
CA LEU A 28 -12.55 -0.73 10.26
C LEU A 28 -11.37 -1.51 10.85
N CYS A 29 -10.28 -1.68 10.09
CA CYS A 29 -9.04 -2.27 10.57
C CYS A 29 -7.84 -1.39 10.21
N SER A 30 -7.06 -0.97 11.21
CA SER A 30 -5.91 -0.08 11.01
C SER A 30 -4.82 -0.37 12.03
N SER A 31 -3.55 -0.40 11.64
CA SER A 31 -2.42 -0.55 12.56
C SER A 31 -2.23 0.63 13.52
N SER A 32 -2.83 1.78 13.22
CA SER A 32 -2.69 3.01 14.01
C SER A 32 -3.94 3.29 14.81
N TRP A 33 -3.88 3.11 16.14
CA TRP A 33 -4.98 3.43 17.03
C TRP A 33 -5.47 4.88 16.90
N PRO A 34 -4.60 5.92 16.87
CA PRO A 34 -5.04 7.29 16.68
C PRO A 34 -5.78 7.50 15.35
N LEU A 35 -5.30 6.87 14.26
CA LEU A 35 -5.96 6.95 12.96
C LEU A 35 -7.32 6.26 13.00
N LEU A 36 -7.42 5.09 13.65
CA LEU A 36 -8.67 4.35 13.80
C LEU A 36 -9.72 5.18 14.55
N VAL A 37 -9.34 5.79 15.67
CA VAL A 37 -10.22 6.70 16.44
C VAL A 37 -10.65 7.87 15.57
N SER A 38 -9.72 8.50 14.84
CA SER A 38 -10.05 9.61 13.92
C SER A 38 -11.05 9.18 12.84
N GLN A 39 -10.86 8.00 12.25
CA GLN A 39 -11.78 7.46 11.24
C GLN A 39 -13.17 7.21 11.82
N VAL A 40 -13.26 6.59 13.00
CA VAL A 40 -14.54 6.37 13.69
C VAL A 40 -15.23 7.70 13.96
N CYS A 41 -14.51 8.71 14.47
CA CYS A 41 -15.08 10.05 14.74
C CYS A 41 -15.59 10.74 13.46
N VAL A 42 -14.88 10.63 12.35
CA VAL A 42 -15.30 11.21 11.07
C VAL A 42 -16.55 10.50 10.52
N LEU A 43 -16.66 9.19 10.73
CA LEU A 43 -17.74 8.36 10.17
C LEU A 43 -19.01 8.30 11.05
N GLN A 44 -19.10 9.08 12.12
CA GLN A 44 -20.26 9.06 13.05
C GLN A 44 -21.60 9.46 12.42
N ARG A 45 -21.61 10.17 11.31
CA ARG A 45 -22.82 10.76 10.73
C ARG A 45 -23.38 10.06 9.49
N GLY A 46 -22.73 9.03 8.99
CA GLY A 46 -23.15 8.38 7.75
C GLY A 46 -23.39 6.88 7.94
N PRO A 47 -22.33 6.08 8.05
CA PRO A 47 -22.42 4.64 8.19
C PRO A 47 -22.65 4.20 9.63
N GLN A 48 -23.04 2.94 9.78
CA GLN A 48 -23.03 2.25 11.06
C GLN A 48 -21.69 1.51 11.23
N VAL A 49 -20.77 2.04 12.04
CA VAL A 49 -19.53 1.36 12.39
C VAL A 49 -19.83 0.26 13.41
N LEU A 50 -19.76 -0.99 12.99
CA LEU A 50 -20.06 -2.18 13.81
C LEU A 50 -18.88 -2.62 14.67
N GLY A 51 -17.68 -2.27 14.26
CA GLY A 51 -16.45 -2.57 14.98
C GLY A 51 -15.24 -1.89 14.37
N ALA A 52 -14.21 -1.74 15.20
CA ALA A 52 -12.93 -1.18 14.82
C ALA A 52 -11.82 -1.89 15.59
N CYS A 53 -10.75 -2.32 14.91
CA CYS A 53 -9.68 -3.13 15.50
C CYS A 53 -8.33 -2.86 14.88
N THR A 54 -7.26 -3.38 15.50
CA THR A 54 -5.90 -3.20 15.00
C THR A 54 -5.24 -4.51 14.55
N THR A 55 -5.87 -5.65 14.79
CA THR A 55 -5.30 -6.97 14.47
C THR A 55 -6.14 -7.76 13.46
N GLU A 56 -5.50 -8.72 12.78
CA GLU A 56 -6.13 -9.62 11.81
C GLU A 56 -7.21 -10.49 12.46
N ASP A 57 -6.92 -11.09 13.62
CA ASP A 57 -7.82 -12.01 14.32
C ASP A 57 -9.07 -11.30 14.85
N GLU A 58 -8.90 -10.11 15.43
CA GLU A 58 -10.04 -9.28 15.84
C GLU A 58 -10.90 -8.87 14.64
N GLY A 59 -10.26 -8.47 13.53
CA GLY A 59 -10.95 -8.10 12.30
C GLY A 59 -11.80 -9.23 11.75
N LEU A 60 -11.24 -10.43 11.65
CA LEU A 60 -11.97 -11.63 11.23
C LEU A 60 -13.15 -11.91 12.17
N THR A 61 -12.93 -11.87 13.49
CA THR A 61 -13.98 -12.09 14.50
C THR A 61 -15.13 -11.09 14.35
N LEU A 62 -14.81 -9.80 14.14
CA LEU A 62 -15.81 -8.76 13.94
C LEU A 62 -16.62 -8.96 12.67
N VAL A 63 -15.97 -9.33 11.55
CA VAL A 63 -16.65 -9.58 10.28
C VAL A 63 -17.57 -10.79 10.40
N LEU A 64 -17.11 -11.89 10.96
CA LEU A 64 -17.92 -13.10 11.14
C LEU A 64 -19.14 -12.88 12.04
N ARG A 65 -18.94 -12.13 13.12
CA ARG A 65 -20.00 -11.83 14.10
C ARG A 65 -21.06 -10.88 13.57
N HIS A 66 -20.63 -9.80 12.90
CA HIS A 66 -21.52 -8.70 12.56
C HIS A 66 -22.01 -8.70 11.11
N ARG A 67 -21.36 -9.51 10.25
CA ARG A 67 -21.69 -9.59 8.82
C ARG A 67 -21.83 -8.18 8.19
N PRO A 68 -20.76 -7.35 8.20
CA PRO A 68 -20.82 -6.01 7.62
C PRO A 68 -21.00 -6.07 6.09
N GLU A 69 -21.38 -4.95 5.51
CA GLU A 69 -21.46 -4.78 4.05
C GLU A 69 -20.11 -4.32 3.47
N LEU A 70 -19.32 -3.61 4.28
CA LEU A 70 -18.03 -3.06 3.86
C LEU A 70 -16.97 -3.26 4.96
N LEU A 71 -15.82 -3.78 4.55
CA LEU A 71 -14.59 -3.82 5.34
C LEU A 71 -13.60 -2.80 4.78
N ILE A 72 -13.20 -1.82 5.59
CA ILE A 72 -12.09 -0.90 5.28
C ILE A 72 -10.88 -1.33 6.10
N CYS A 73 -9.81 -1.72 5.43
CA CYS A 73 -8.67 -2.33 6.07
C CYS A 73 -7.37 -1.73 5.53
N GLN A 74 -6.35 -1.58 6.39
CA GLN A 74 -4.98 -1.29 5.96
C GLN A 74 -4.25 -2.59 5.60
N ASP A 75 -3.29 -2.51 4.66
CA ASP A 75 -2.45 -3.66 4.27
C ASP A 75 -1.58 -4.18 5.42
N ARG A 76 -1.14 -3.30 6.32
CA ARG A 76 -0.40 -3.63 7.55
C ARG A 76 -1.26 -3.41 8.76
N LEU A 77 -1.27 -4.37 9.67
CA LEU A 77 -1.95 -4.33 10.97
C LEU A 77 -0.90 -4.49 12.09
N ASP A 78 -1.28 -4.20 13.33
CA ASP A 78 -0.40 -4.38 14.48
C ASP A 78 0.06 -5.85 14.62
N GLN A 79 -0.89 -6.76 14.41
CA GLN A 79 -0.62 -8.19 14.30
C GLN A 79 -1.37 -8.73 13.08
N GLY A 80 -0.63 -9.40 12.18
CA GLY A 80 -1.19 -9.96 10.96
C GLY A 80 -1.11 -9.02 9.75
N ASN A 81 -1.95 -9.30 8.76
CA ASN A 81 -1.91 -8.66 7.45
C ASN A 81 -3.32 -8.44 6.90
N GLY A 82 -3.62 -7.21 6.48
CA GLY A 82 -4.95 -6.85 5.98
C GLY A 82 -5.35 -7.55 4.68
N ILE A 83 -4.39 -7.93 3.85
CA ILE A 83 -4.69 -8.69 2.61
C ILE A 83 -5.15 -10.11 2.97
N ARG A 84 -4.48 -10.77 3.95
CA ARG A 84 -4.90 -12.09 4.45
C ARG A 84 -6.26 -11.99 5.13
N LEU A 85 -6.47 -10.97 5.96
CA LEU A 85 -7.77 -10.72 6.58
C LEU A 85 -8.89 -10.65 5.53
N ILE A 86 -8.72 -9.84 4.49
CA ILE A 86 -9.71 -9.72 3.41
C ILE A 86 -9.95 -11.06 2.73
N SER A 87 -8.89 -11.81 2.40
CA SER A 87 -9.00 -13.13 1.78
C SER A 87 -9.80 -14.10 2.64
N SER A 88 -9.52 -14.16 3.96
CA SER A 88 -10.26 -15.01 4.91
C SER A 88 -11.72 -14.57 5.04
N CYS A 89 -11.98 -13.26 5.13
CA CYS A 89 -13.34 -12.72 5.19
C CYS A 89 -14.13 -13.01 3.91
N LYS A 90 -13.51 -12.90 2.74
CA LYS A 90 -14.16 -13.20 1.45
C LYS A 90 -14.48 -14.69 1.28
N ALA A 91 -13.68 -15.57 1.85
CA ALA A 91 -13.97 -17.01 1.84
C ALA A 91 -15.26 -17.34 2.61
N GLU A 92 -15.52 -16.62 3.72
CA GLU A 92 -16.69 -16.81 4.59
C GLU A 92 -17.90 -15.95 4.19
N GLN A 93 -17.65 -14.81 3.55
CA GLN A 93 -18.66 -13.85 3.11
C GLN A 93 -18.27 -13.27 1.73
N PRO A 94 -18.56 -13.98 0.62
CA PRO A 94 -18.16 -13.54 -0.73
C PRO A 94 -18.73 -12.18 -1.17
N GLU A 95 -19.92 -11.83 -0.66
CA GLU A 95 -20.61 -10.57 -0.94
C GLU A 95 -20.02 -9.35 -0.19
N LEU A 96 -19.16 -9.57 0.81
CA LEU A 96 -18.52 -8.50 1.56
C LEU A 96 -17.74 -7.59 0.60
N ARG A 97 -18.05 -6.29 0.60
CA ARG A 97 -17.24 -5.31 -0.11
C ARG A 97 -16.00 -4.94 0.68
N THR A 98 -14.90 -4.74 -0.01
CA THR A 98 -13.60 -4.51 0.63
C THR A 98 -12.90 -3.31 0.04
N LEU A 99 -12.37 -2.45 0.92
CA LEU A 99 -11.53 -1.31 0.57
C LEU A 99 -10.20 -1.43 1.32
N LEU A 100 -9.13 -1.71 0.58
CA LEU A 100 -7.78 -1.81 1.11
C LEU A 100 -7.06 -0.46 1.02
N ILE A 101 -6.48 -0.02 2.12
CA ILE A 101 -5.59 1.16 2.17
C ILE A 101 -4.14 0.67 2.22
N VAL A 102 -3.41 0.91 1.14
CA VAL A 102 -2.02 0.46 0.96
C VAL A 102 -1.06 1.53 1.46
N GLN A 103 -0.25 1.18 2.46
CA GLN A 103 0.75 2.07 3.06
C GLN A 103 2.06 2.07 2.27
N GLU A 104 2.49 0.89 1.80
CA GLU A 104 3.73 0.70 1.05
C GLU A 104 3.44 0.31 -0.41
N PRO A 105 3.12 1.27 -1.30
CA PRO A 105 2.72 0.97 -2.68
C PRO A 105 3.82 0.26 -3.48
N GLN A 106 5.10 0.41 -3.09
CA GLN A 106 6.24 -0.23 -3.77
C GLN A 106 6.23 -1.76 -3.60
N ARG A 107 5.63 -2.25 -2.49
CA ARG A 107 5.52 -3.68 -2.18
C ARG A 107 4.19 -4.29 -2.59
N PHE A 108 3.32 -3.49 -3.19
CA PHE A 108 1.95 -3.89 -3.51
C PHE A 108 1.82 -4.45 -4.92
N ALA A 109 1.63 -5.77 -5.02
CA ALA A 109 1.41 -6.46 -6.28
C ALA A 109 -0.10 -6.46 -6.62
N TRP A 110 -0.62 -5.37 -7.20
CA TRP A 110 -2.06 -5.16 -7.43
C TRP A 110 -2.72 -6.27 -8.28
N LYS A 111 -2.00 -6.90 -9.22
CA LYS A 111 -2.54 -8.01 -10.01
C LYS A 111 -2.84 -9.24 -9.15
N GLN A 112 -1.95 -9.58 -8.21
CA GLN A 112 -2.18 -10.68 -7.28
C GLN A 112 -3.36 -10.38 -6.37
N VAL A 113 -3.51 -9.14 -5.95
CA VAL A 113 -4.56 -8.69 -5.04
C VAL A 113 -5.95 -8.79 -5.65
N LEU A 114 -6.09 -8.53 -6.96
CA LEU A 114 -7.37 -8.72 -7.66
C LEU A 114 -7.85 -10.19 -7.61
N HIS A 115 -6.93 -11.16 -7.69
CA HIS A 115 -7.28 -12.58 -7.57
C HIS A 115 -7.74 -12.98 -6.16
N LEU A 116 -7.43 -12.18 -5.14
CA LEU A 116 -7.86 -12.40 -3.75
C LEU A 116 -9.23 -11.79 -3.45
N GLY A 117 -9.92 -11.24 -4.45
CA GLY A 117 -11.28 -10.70 -4.32
C GLY A 117 -11.33 -9.32 -3.64
N ILE A 118 -10.23 -8.55 -3.63
CA ILE A 118 -10.25 -7.18 -3.13
C ILE A 118 -10.97 -6.29 -4.15
N ASP A 119 -12.05 -5.63 -3.69
CA ASP A 119 -12.90 -4.84 -4.58
C ASP A 119 -12.32 -3.45 -4.85
N ALA A 120 -11.67 -2.82 -3.85
CA ALA A 120 -11.00 -1.54 -4.04
C ALA A 120 -9.68 -1.45 -3.28
N ALA A 121 -8.68 -0.79 -3.88
CA ALA A 121 -7.40 -0.48 -3.23
C ALA A 121 -7.00 0.97 -3.48
N CYS A 122 -6.67 1.69 -2.42
CA CYS A 122 -6.25 3.09 -2.42
C CYS A 122 -4.87 3.24 -1.79
N CYS A 123 -4.03 4.12 -2.32
CA CYS A 123 -2.74 4.46 -1.72
C CYS A 123 -2.94 5.39 -0.51
N ALA A 124 -2.31 5.09 0.62
CA ALA A 124 -2.40 5.90 1.83
C ALA A 124 -1.94 7.36 1.60
N THR A 125 -0.95 7.59 0.72
CA THR A 125 -0.46 8.94 0.38
C THR A 125 -1.47 9.77 -0.42
N GLN A 126 -2.52 9.15 -0.97
CA GLN A 126 -3.60 9.81 -1.71
C GLN A 126 -4.86 10.05 -0.86
N LEU A 127 -4.85 9.67 0.42
CA LEU A 127 -5.95 9.95 1.34
C LEU A 127 -6.18 11.48 1.44
N GLY A 128 -7.44 11.88 1.53
CA GLY A 128 -7.82 13.30 1.49
C GLY A 128 -7.86 13.93 0.08
N ARG A 129 -7.28 13.31 -0.95
CA ARG A 129 -7.29 13.80 -2.34
C ARG A 129 -8.49 13.30 -3.16
N GLY A 130 -9.46 12.63 -2.53
CA GLY A 130 -10.69 12.16 -3.16
C GLY A 130 -10.61 10.76 -3.76
N VAL A 131 -9.49 10.04 -3.59
CA VAL A 131 -9.32 8.67 -4.12
C VAL A 131 -10.30 7.70 -3.48
N VAL A 132 -10.54 7.82 -2.16
CA VAL A 132 -11.51 6.99 -1.44
C VAL A 132 -12.94 7.20 -1.95
N LEU A 133 -13.32 8.44 -2.28
CA LEU A 133 -14.63 8.71 -2.87
C LEU A 133 -14.83 7.98 -4.19
N LYS A 134 -13.82 8.04 -5.08
CA LYS A 134 -13.86 7.32 -6.35
C LYS A 134 -13.95 5.81 -6.15
N ALA A 135 -13.25 5.28 -5.13
CA ALA A 135 -13.34 3.87 -4.77
C ALA A 135 -14.75 3.51 -4.31
N LEU A 136 -15.35 4.29 -3.39
CA LEU A 136 -16.71 4.06 -2.89
C LEU A 136 -17.76 4.16 -4.01
N GLU A 137 -17.66 5.15 -4.89
CA GLU A 137 -18.54 5.29 -6.06
C GLU A 137 -18.49 4.06 -6.97
N ASN A 138 -17.28 3.54 -7.23
CA ASN A 138 -17.14 2.32 -8.03
C ASN A 138 -17.73 1.09 -7.32
N LEU A 139 -17.53 0.97 -6.00
CA LEU A 139 -18.08 -0.13 -5.22
C LEU A 139 -19.61 -0.13 -5.22
N GLU A 140 -20.27 1.04 -5.19
CA GLU A 140 -21.73 1.15 -5.29
C GLU A 140 -22.27 0.58 -6.59
N HIS A 141 -21.54 0.78 -7.70
CA HIS A 141 -21.92 0.27 -9.02
C HIS A 141 -21.47 -1.19 -9.25
N GLY A 142 -20.99 -1.87 -8.23
CA GLY A 142 -20.52 -3.25 -8.33
C GLY A 142 -19.17 -3.40 -9.06
N GLY A 143 -18.48 -2.29 -9.32
CA GLY A 143 -17.19 -2.26 -9.99
C GLY A 143 -16.01 -2.49 -9.05
N CYS A 144 -14.83 -2.67 -9.65
CA CYS A 144 -13.54 -2.73 -8.98
C CYS A 144 -12.78 -1.41 -9.14
N PHE A 145 -12.06 -0.97 -8.10
CA PHE A 145 -11.25 0.24 -8.18
C PHE A 145 -9.83 0.01 -7.67
N ILE A 146 -8.83 0.27 -8.50
CA ILE A 146 -7.42 0.30 -8.10
C ILE A 146 -6.88 1.69 -8.37
N ASP A 147 -6.39 2.34 -7.32
CA ASP A 147 -5.73 3.65 -7.42
C ASP A 147 -4.63 3.60 -8.49
N PRO A 148 -4.65 4.53 -9.48
CA PRO A 148 -3.64 4.56 -10.53
C PRO A 148 -2.19 4.62 -10.03
N THR A 149 -1.96 5.18 -8.83
CA THR A 149 -0.62 5.23 -8.22
C THR A 149 -0.13 3.83 -7.85
N LEU A 150 -1.02 2.93 -7.43
CA LEU A 150 -0.68 1.52 -7.13
C LEU A 150 -0.35 0.73 -8.40
N ARG A 151 -1.00 1.03 -9.52
CA ARG A 151 -0.70 0.39 -10.82
C ARG A 151 0.67 0.79 -11.35
N ARG A 152 1.09 2.04 -11.12
CA ARG A 152 2.41 2.54 -11.53
C ARG A 152 3.54 1.94 -10.71
N SER A 153 3.29 1.60 -9.46
CA SER A 153 4.27 0.97 -8.57
C SER A 153 4.66 -0.45 -9.01
N GLU A 154 3.87 -1.13 -9.83
CA GLU A 154 4.24 -2.45 -10.38
C GLU A 154 5.42 -2.40 -11.35
N CYS A 155 5.62 -1.30 -12.07
CA CYS A 155 6.84 -1.11 -12.86
C CYS A 155 8.10 -1.13 -11.99
N THR A 156 7.97 -0.85 -10.69
CA THR A 156 9.05 -0.88 -9.72
C THR A 156 9.07 -2.15 -8.85
N ALA A 157 7.92 -2.81 -8.62
CA ALA A 157 7.83 -4.06 -7.86
C ALA A 157 8.37 -5.29 -8.63
N GLN A 158 8.54 -5.21 -9.94
CA GLN A 158 9.25 -6.22 -10.75
C GLN A 158 10.78 -6.12 -10.68
N LEU A 159 11.32 -5.14 -9.96
CA LEU A 159 12.74 -5.01 -9.66
C LEU A 159 13.17 -5.97 -8.54
N GLN A 160 12.95 -7.27 -8.74
CA GLN A 160 13.62 -8.26 -7.91
C GLN A 160 15.10 -8.26 -8.30
N LEU A 161 15.90 -7.63 -7.46
CA LEU A 161 17.34 -7.77 -7.54
C LEU A 161 17.71 -9.18 -7.06
N THR A 162 18.68 -9.81 -7.73
CA THR A 162 19.34 -11.00 -7.19
C THR A 162 20.17 -10.59 -5.96
N ASP A 163 20.50 -11.54 -5.10
CA ASP A 163 21.33 -11.26 -3.91
C ASP A 163 22.63 -10.51 -4.28
N ARG A 164 23.23 -10.87 -5.40
CA ARG A 164 24.46 -10.22 -5.91
C ARG A 164 24.23 -8.80 -6.41
N GLU A 165 23.10 -8.53 -7.07
CA GLU A 165 22.74 -7.18 -7.48
C GLU A 165 22.39 -6.30 -6.26
N GLN A 166 21.78 -6.88 -5.24
CA GLN A 166 21.50 -6.22 -3.97
C GLN A 166 22.80 -5.84 -3.24
N GLU A 167 23.74 -6.78 -3.09
CA GLU A 167 25.05 -6.51 -2.49
C GLU A 167 25.84 -5.43 -3.23
N VAL A 168 25.72 -5.37 -4.56
CA VAL A 168 26.34 -4.33 -5.39
C VAL A 168 25.66 -2.98 -5.17
N LEU A 169 24.31 -2.93 -5.09
CA LEU A 169 23.57 -1.71 -4.82
C LEU A 169 23.90 -1.13 -3.45
N GLU A 170 23.99 -1.96 -2.42
CA GLU A 170 24.44 -1.56 -1.07
C GLU A 170 25.86 -1.03 -1.06
N GLY A 171 26.76 -1.63 -1.88
CA GLY A 171 28.11 -1.12 -2.05
C GLY A 171 28.12 0.28 -2.70
N LEU A 172 27.24 0.55 -3.66
CA LEU A 172 27.08 1.88 -4.24
C LEU A 172 26.56 2.91 -3.22
N GLN A 173 25.63 2.51 -2.34
CA GLN A 173 25.15 3.36 -1.23
C GLN A 173 26.30 3.76 -0.29
N ARG A 174 27.18 2.81 0.02
CA ARG A 174 28.41 3.07 0.81
C ARG A 174 29.51 3.81 0.06
N CYS A 175 29.24 4.31 -1.15
CA CYS A 175 30.21 4.98 -2.01
C CYS A 175 31.46 4.11 -2.36
N GLU A 176 31.33 2.77 -2.33
CA GLU A 176 32.42 1.87 -2.68
C GLU A 176 32.71 1.91 -4.19
N SER A 177 33.97 2.03 -4.55
CA SER A 177 34.40 1.83 -5.94
C SER A 177 34.24 0.37 -6.38
N SER A 178 34.15 0.12 -7.69
CA SER A 178 34.02 -1.26 -8.22
C SER A 178 35.18 -2.17 -7.78
N LYS A 179 36.39 -1.63 -7.53
CA LYS A 179 37.54 -2.37 -7.00
C LYS A 179 37.32 -2.77 -5.53
N GLN A 180 36.78 -1.88 -4.72
CA GLN A 180 36.47 -2.16 -3.31
C GLN A 180 35.33 -3.19 -3.20
N GLN A 181 34.28 -3.06 -4.02
CA GLN A 181 33.21 -4.06 -4.09
C GLN A 181 33.75 -5.43 -4.52
N ALA A 182 34.63 -5.49 -5.55
CA ALA A 182 35.26 -6.72 -6.00
C ALA A 182 36.03 -7.40 -4.86
N LYS A 183 36.83 -6.65 -4.10
CA LYS A 183 37.56 -7.15 -2.94
C LYS A 183 36.62 -7.66 -1.83
N ARG A 184 35.59 -6.90 -1.50
CA ARG A 184 34.60 -7.26 -0.44
C ARG A 184 33.80 -8.50 -0.80
N LEU A 185 33.37 -8.62 -2.06
CA LEU A 185 32.51 -9.73 -2.52
C LEU A 185 33.30 -10.98 -2.98
N GLY A 186 34.64 -10.93 -2.99
CA GLY A 186 35.47 -12.02 -3.48
C GLY A 186 35.29 -12.27 -4.99
N LEU A 187 35.00 -11.23 -5.77
CA LEU A 187 34.73 -11.32 -7.20
C LEU A 187 35.82 -10.60 -8.03
N CYS A 188 35.93 -10.93 -9.31
CA CYS A 188 36.75 -10.14 -10.20
C CYS A 188 36.06 -8.82 -10.61
N LEU A 189 36.87 -7.81 -10.96
CA LEU A 189 36.38 -6.47 -11.30
C LEU A 189 35.39 -6.48 -12.48
N SER A 190 35.61 -7.34 -13.47
CA SER A 190 34.74 -7.49 -14.65
C SER A 190 33.35 -8.01 -14.24
N THR A 191 33.27 -8.93 -13.30
CA THR A 191 32.02 -9.50 -12.79
C THR A 191 31.22 -8.43 -12.04
N VAL A 192 31.86 -7.63 -11.17
CA VAL A 192 31.18 -6.53 -10.47
C VAL A 192 30.64 -5.48 -11.46
N LYS A 193 31.41 -5.11 -12.47
CA LYS A 193 30.95 -4.23 -13.55
C LYS A 193 29.77 -4.84 -14.33
N GLY A 194 29.75 -6.15 -14.52
CA GLY A 194 28.63 -6.87 -15.12
C GLY A 194 27.35 -6.73 -14.28
N TYR A 195 27.44 -6.97 -12.98
CA TYR A 195 26.30 -6.77 -12.05
C TYR A 195 25.86 -5.30 -11.99
N GLN A 196 26.78 -4.34 -11.96
CA GLN A 196 26.44 -2.91 -12.01
C GLN A 196 25.65 -2.57 -13.28
N ARG A 197 26.06 -3.09 -14.44
CA ARG A 197 25.36 -2.87 -15.72
C ARG A 197 23.95 -3.49 -15.70
N GLN A 198 23.81 -4.71 -15.20
CA GLN A 198 22.51 -5.37 -15.05
C GLN A 198 21.60 -4.60 -14.07
N LEU A 199 22.16 -4.19 -12.94
CA LEU A 199 21.49 -3.37 -11.93
C LEU A 199 21.00 -2.05 -12.53
N TYR A 200 21.85 -1.33 -13.27
CA TYR A 200 21.46 -0.06 -13.91
C TYR A 200 20.35 -0.26 -14.93
N ASN A 201 20.43 -1.31 -15.75
CA ASN A 201 19.37 -1.65 -16.70
C ASN A 201 18.05 -1.95 -15.99
N LYS A 202 18.09 -2.74 -14.91
CA LYS A 202 16.89 -3.06 -14.12
C LYS A 202 16.28 -1.83 -13.45
N LEU A 203 17.11 -0.95 -12.89
CA LEU A 203 16.66 0.27 -12.22
C LEU A 203 16.27 1.39 -13.19
N GLY A 204 16.66 1.31 -14.47
CA GLY A 204 16.58 2.43 -15.41
C GLY A 204 17.55 3.57 -15.07
N ALA A 205 18.68 3.26 -14.40
CA ALA A 205 19.68 4.21 -13.98
C ALA A 205 20.79 4.35 -15.05
N HIS A 206 21.36 5.56 -15.15
CA HIS A 206 22.48 5.84 -16.04
C HIS A 206 23.82 6.06 -15.29
N CYS A 207 23.78 6.16 -13.96
CA CYS A 207 24.95 6.32 -13.10
C CYS A 207 24.71 5.77 -11.69
N SER A 208 25.79 5.64 -10.89
CA SER A 208 25.75 5.12 -9.53
C SER A 208 24.83 5.93 -8.60
N THR A 209 24.92 7.26 -8.66
CA THR A 209 24.10 8.15 -7.84
C THR A 209 22.60 7.98 -8.14
N GLN A 210 22.25 7.88 -9.42
CA GLN A 210 20.86 7.64 -9.84
C GLN A 210 20.38 6.23 -9.42
N ALA A 211 21.27 5.21 -9.49
CA ALA A 211 20.95 3.87 -9.03
C ALA A 211 20.63 3.83 -7.53
N VAL A 212 21.42 4.52 -6.71
CA VAL A 212 21.19 4.63 -5.26
C VAL A 212 19.88 5.38 -4.99
N LEU A 213 19.62 6.52 -5.66
CA LEU A 213 18.40 7.29 -5.49
C LEU A 213 17.16 6.45 -5.85
N LEU A 214 17.20 5.76 -6.99
CA LEU A 214 16.11 4.87 -7.41
C LEU A 214 15.98 3.66 -6.48
N GLY A 215 17.10 3.13 -5.95
CA GLY A 215 17.09 2.08 -4.94
C GLY A 215 16.38 2.49 -3.65
N LEU A 216 16.63 3.70 -3.16
CA LEU A 216 15.92 4.29 -2.01
C LEU A 216 14.43 4.53 -2.31
N GLN A 217 14.11 5.11 -3.47
CA GLN A 217 12.73 5.37 -3.89
C GLN A 217 11.90 4.09 -4.05
N ASN A 218 12.55 2.99 -4.46
CA ASN A 218 11.91 1.69 -4.67
C ASN A 218 11.95 0.80 -3.41
N GLY A 219 12.46 1.30 -2.28
CA GLY A 219 12.54 0.54 -1.03
C GLY A 219 13.53 -0.65 -1.07
N LEU A 220 14.46 -0.65 -2.04
CA LEU A 220 15.55 -1.64 -2.15
C LEU A 220 16.72 -1.31 -1.23
N LEU A 221 16.83 -0.07 -0.76
CA LEU A 221 17.79 0.41 0.23
C LEU A 221 17.04 1.07 1.39
N GLN A 222 17.63 1.02 2.57
CA GLN A 222 17.19 1.80 3.73
C GLN A 222 18.00 3.09 3.79
N ALA A 223 17.35 4.20 4.11
CA ALA A 223 18.06 5.43 4.46
C ALA A 223 18.59 5.26 5.89
N ASP A 224 19.92 5.35 6.05
CA ASP A 224 20.57 5.44 7.36
C ASP A 224 20.29 6.78 8.03
#